data_5d698b590514d7ca636d284d04dcbfa3
#
_entry.id   5d698b590514d7ca636d284d04dcbfa3
#
_cell.length_a   1.000
_cell.length_b   1.000
_cell.length_c   1.000
_cell.angle_alpha   90.00
_cell.angle_beta   90.00
_cell.angle_gamma   90.00
#
_symmetry.space_group_name_H-M   'P 1'
#
loop_
_entity.id
_entity.type
_entity.pdbx_description
1 polymer ?
#
loop_
_entity_poly.entity_id
_entity_poly.type
_entity_poly.pdbx_seq_one_letter_code
_entity_poly.pdbx_strand_id
1 'polypeptide(L)'
;MRLYTIKYTPRADRDLSRLPPDIARKVVLSIHEIREDPYLSIKKMKASDPRHPIYAFAVGRGVRVLLSIHDDVLIIHVLEVEHRKHSYRDL
;
A
#
# COMPACT_ATOMS: atom_id res chain seq x y z
N MET A 1 -12.98 -12.50 -14.41
CA MET A 1 -12.09 -11.48 -13.88
C MET A 1 -12.02 -11.60 -12.36
N ARG A 2 -10.83 -11.73 -11.81
CA ARG A 2 -10.65 -11.92 -10.37
C ARG A 2 -10.23 -10.62 -9.72
N LEU A 3 -10.98 -10.19 -8.72
CA LEU A 3 -10.65 -9.00 -7.97
C LEU A 3 -10.14 -9.38 -6.59
N TYR A 4 -9.04 -8.77 -6.19
CA TYR A 4 -8.51 -8.97 -4.85
C TYR A 4 -9.35 -8.18 -3.84
N THR A 5 -9.45 -8.73 -2.63
CA THR A 5 -10.05 -8.03 -1.50
C THR A 5 -8.94 -7.21 -0.80
N ILE A 6 -9.24 -5.96 -0.49
CA ILE A 6 -8.28 -5.09 0.20
C ILE A 6 -8.55 -5.16 1.70
N LYS A 7 -7.50 -5.43 2.46
CA LYS A 7 -7.56 -5.38 3.93
C LYS A 7 -6.46 -4.46 4.44
N TYR A 8 -6.75 -3.75 5.51
CA TYR A 8 -5.83 -2.77 6.10
C TYR A 8 -5.44 -3.21 7.49
N THR A 9 -4.15 -3.13 7.81
CA THR A 9 -3.69 -3.33 9.20
C THR A 9 -4.09 -2.13 10.05
N PRO A 10 -4.12 -2.28 11.39
CA PRO A 10 -4.34 -1.13 12.27
C PRO A 10 -3.32 -0.02 12.03
N ARG A 11 -2.08 -0.37 11.71
CA ARG A 11 -1.06 0.62 11.39
C ARG A 11 -1.40 1.39 10.12
N ALA A 12 -1.82 0.69 9.08
CA ALA A 12 -2.21 1.34 7.83
C ALA A 12 -3.38 2.29 8.04
N ASP A 13 -4.36 1.87 8.83
CA ASP A 13 -5.50 2.73 9.16
C ASP A 13 -5.05 4.00 9.88
N ARG A 14 -4.14 3.87 10.83
CA ARG A 14 -3.60 5.05 11.54
C ARG A 14 -2.81 5.94 10.60
N ASP A 15 -2.00 5.34 9.72
CA ASP A 15 -1.23 6.12 8.75
C ASP A 15 -2.15 6.93 7.85
N LEU A 16 -3.22 6.30 7.36
CA LEU A 16 -4.20 6.99 6.51
C LEU A 16 -4.90 8.12 7.25
N SER A 17 -5.21 7.93 8.54
CA SER A 17 -5.88 8.96 9.33
C SER A 17 -5.01 10.20 9.57
N ARG A 18 -3.69 10.05 9.44
CA ARG A 18 -2.75 11.16 9.60
C ARG A 18 -2.49 11.94 8.33
N LEU A 19 -2.93 11.41 7.19
CA LEU A 19 -2.80 12.11 5.92
C LEU A 19 -3.88 13.16 5.77
N PRO A 20 -3.60 14.24 5.01
CA PRO A 20 -4.68 15.15 4.61
C PRO A 20 -5.80 14.35 3.93
N PRO A 21 -7.08 14.71 4.16
CA PRO A 21 -8.20 13.90 3.64
C PRO A 21 -8.19 13.68 2.14
N ASP A 22 -7.77 14.66 1.36
CA ASP A 22 -7.70 14.51 -0.10
C ASP A 22 -6.64 13.51 -0.52
N ILE A 23 -5.49 13.50 0.18
CA ILE A 23 -4.42 12.55 -0.10
C ILE A 23 -4.83 11.15 0.33
N ALA A 24 -5.44 11.01 1.50
CA ALA A 24 -5.92 9.72 1.98
C ALA A 24 -6.93 9.11 1.00
N ARG A 25 -7.85 9.93 0.49
CA ARG A 25 -8.83 9.47 -0.49
C ARG A 25 -8.14 8.99 -1.77
N LYS A 26 -7.17 9.74 -2.25
CA LYS A 26 -6.42 9.37 -3.45
C LYS A 26 -5.70 8.03 -3.26
N VAL A 27 -5.11 7.82 -2.08
CA VAL A 27 -4.42 6.57 -1.77
C VAL A 27 -5.39 5.40 -1.81
N VAL A 28 -6.54 5.52 -1.14
CA VAL A 28 -7.53 4.45 -1.09
C VAL A 28 -8.06 4.13 -2.49
N LEU A 29 -8.36 5.15 -3.28
CA LEU A 29 -8.84 4.95 -4.65
C LEU A 29 -7.79 4.27 -5.52
N SER A 30 -6.53 4.66 -5.37
CA SER A 30 -5.43 4.07 -6.14
C SER A 30 -5.24 2.59 -5.78
N ILE A 31 -5.36 2.24 -4.50
CA ILE A 31 -5.28 0.84 -4.07
C ILE A 31 -6.42 0.04 -4.68
N HIS A 32 -7.62 0.59 -4.70
CA HIS A 32 -8.77 -0.08 -5.32
C HIS A 32 -8.56 -0.32 -6.81
N GLU A 33 -7.90 0.58 -7.50
CA GLU A 33 -7.67 0.44 -8.93
C GLU A 33 -6.76 -0.74 -9.29
N ILE A 34 -5.85 -1.14 -8.40
CA ILE A 34 -4.92 -2.23 -8.68
C ILE A 34 -5.49 -3.61 -8.33
N ARG A 35 -6.75 -3.71 -7.91
CA ARG A 35 -7.34 -4.98 -7.48
C ARG A 35 -7.39 -6.05 -8.57
N GLU A 36 -7.47 -5.66 -9.84
CA GLU A 36 -7.53 -6.63 -10.93
C GLU A 36 -6.19 -7.28 -11.20
N ASP A 37 -5.13 -6.47 -11.20
CA ASP A 37 -3.78 -6.96 -11.49
C ASP A 37 -2.77 -6.14 -10.71
N PRO A 38 -2.61 -6.45 -9.42
CA PRO A 38 -1.76 -5.63 -8.55
C PRO A 38 -0.28 -5.66 -8.96
N TYR A 39 0.17 -6.74 -9.57
CA TYR A 39 1.60 -6.89 -9.88
C TYR A 39 2.09 -5.92 -10.96
N LEU A 40 1.19 -5.34 -11.74
CA LEU A 40 1.58 -4.37 -12.77
C LEU A 40 2.06 -3.04 -12.19
N SER A 41 1.63 -2.72 -10.97
CA SER A 41 1.84 -1.39 -10.39
C SER A 41 2.76 -1.37 -9.18
N ILE A 42 3.29 -2.51 -8.78
CA ILE A 42 4.06 -2.64 -7.54
C ILE A 42 5.49 -3.08 -7.82
N LYS A 43 6.33 -2.88 -6.82
CA LYS A 43 7.73 -3.25 -6.89
C LYS A 43 8.10 -4.04 -5.65
N LYS A 44 8.74 -5.20 -5.84
CA LYS A 44 9.17 -6.04 -4.73
C LYS A 44 10.31 -5.37 -3.97
N MET A 45 10.22 -5.33 -2.65
CA MET A 45 11.26 -4.76 -1.82
C MET A 45 12.39 -5.77 -1.64
N LYS A 46 13.63 -5.29 -1.81
CA LYS A 46 14.82 -6.16 -1.76
C LYS A 46 15.05 -6.79 -0.39
N ALA A 47 14.70 -6.08 0.66
CA ALA A 47 14.95 -6.53 2.03
C ALA A 47 13.87 -7.43 2.59
N SER A 48 12.85 -7.75 1.81
CA SER A 48 11.75 -8.57 2.31
C SER A 48 12.11 -10.04 2.36
N ASP A 49 11.49 -10.77 3.31
CA ASP A 49 11.63 -12.21 3.43
C ASP A 49 11.10 -12.88 2.16
N PRO A 50 11.87 -13.78 1.49
CA PRO A 50 11.38 -14.47 0.30
C PRO A 50 10.07 -15.23 0.50
N ARG A 51 9.79 -15.70 1.73
CA ARG A 51 8.53 -16.40 2.03
C ARG A 51 7.35 -15.46 2.20
N HIS A 52 7.63 -14.21 2.58
CA HIS A 52 6.61 -13.21 2.82
C HIS A 52 7.04 -11.90 2.18
N PRO A 53 7.04 -11.85 0.85
CA PRO A 53 7.55 -10.65 0.16
C PRO A 53 6.67 -9.45 0.43
N ILE A 54 7.33 -8.31 0.59
CA ILE A 54 6.65 -7.02 0.75
C ILE A 54 6.86 -6.24 -0.53
N TYR A 55 5.79 -5.61 -0.99
CA TYR A 55 5.80 -4.80 -2.21
C TYR A 55 5.55 -3.34 -1.88
N ALA A 56 6.10 -2.47 -2.70
CA ALA A 56 5.88 -1.04 -2.60
C ALA A 56 5.03 -0.56 -3.76
N PHE A 57 4.05 0.27 -3.46
CA PHE A 57 3.17 0.87 -4.44
C PHE A 57 3.21 2.38 -4.26
N ALA A 58 3.70 3.09 -5.27
CA ALA A 58 3.83 4.55 -5.23
C ALA A 58 2.51 5.20 -5.63
N VAL A 59 2.06 6.16 -4.83
CA VAL A 59 0.87 6.95 -5.12
C VAL A 59 1.29 8.42 -5.21
N GLY A 60 1.24 8.97 -6.41
CA GLY A 60 1.71 10.33 -6.62
C GLY A 60 3.20 10.44 -6.31
N ARG A 61 3.62 11.61 -5.84
CA ARG A 61 5.04 11.88 -5.61
C ARG A 61 5.50 11.68 -4.18
N GLY A 62 4.60 11.56 -3.25
CA GLY A 62 4.99 11.60 -1.85
C GLY A 62 4.50 10.45 -1.00
N VAL A 63 3.72 9.54 -1.55
CA VAL A 63 3.15 8.46 -0.76
C VAL A 63 3.63 7.12 -1.30
N ARG A 64 4.03 6.26 -0.37
CA ARG A 64 4.40 4.88 -0.68
C ARG A 64 3.59 3.95 0.21
N VAL A 65 2.92 3.00 -0.41
CA VAL A 65 2.12 2.00 0.29
C VAL A 65 2.90 0.70 0.32
N LEU A 66 3.07 0.13 1.51
CA LEU A 66 3.70 -1.18 1.65
C LEU A 66 2.59 -2.20 1.80
N LEU A 67 2.66 -3.26 0.99
CA LEU A 67 1.60 -4.25 0.98
C LEU A 67 2.15 -5.65 0.75
N SER A 68 1.37 -6.66 1.13
CA SER A 68 1.61 -8.04 0.79
C SER A 68 0.44 -8.56 -0.03
N ILE A 69 0.71 -9.54 -0.89
CA ILE A 69 -0.31 -10.09 -1.78
C ILE A 69 -0.42 -11.58 -1.51
N HIS A 70 -1.65 -12.03 -1.29
CA HIS A 70 -1.95 -13.43 -1.01
C HIS A 70 -2.82 -13.96 -2.13
N ASP A 71 -2.17 -14.56 -3.14
CA ASP A 71 -2.84 -14.99 -4.37
C ASP A 71 -3.82 -16.14 -4.14
N ASP A 72 -3.52 -17.01 -3.18
CA ASP A 72 -4.37 -18.17 -2.90
C ASP A 72 -5.75 -17.78 -2.39
N VAL A 73 -5.86 -16.66 -1.71
CA VAL A 73 -7.13 -16.16 -1.17
C VAL A 73 -7.55 -14.83 -1.79
N LEU A 74 -6.80 -14.34 -2.77
CA LEU A 74 -7.06 -13.07 -3.46
C LEU A 74 -7.20 -11.90 -2.50
N ILE A 75 -6.19 -11.73 -1.64
CA ILE A 75 -6.16 -10.62 -0.68
C ILE A 75 -4.92 -9.76 -0.92
N ILE A 76 -5.12 -8.45 -0.95
CA ILE A 76 -4.05 -7.46 -0.85
C ILE A 76 -4.12 -6.90 0.56
N HIS A 77 -3.06 -7.10 1.33
CA HIS A 77 -3.01 -6.62 2.70
C HIS A 77 -2.15 -5.37 2.75
N VAL A 78 -2.76 -4.23 3.05
CA VAL A 78 -2.06 -2.95 3.17
C VAL A 78 -1.44 -2.89 4.57
N LEU A 79 -0.11 -2.88 4.62
CA LEU A 79 0.64 -3.00 5.86
C LEU A 79 0.95 -1.63 6.47
N GLU A 80 1.41 -0.71 5.64
CA GLU A 80 1.82 0.63 6.05
C GLU A 80 1.56 1.61 4.91
N VAL A 81 1.34 2.87 5.26
CA VAL A 81 1.30 3.97 4.29
C VAL A 81 2.31 5.01 4.75
N GLU A 82 3.32 5.26 3.93
CA GLU A 82 4.38 6.22 4.23
C GLU A 82 4.16 7.49 3.44
N HIS A 83 4.25 8.62 4.12
CA HIS A 83 4.13 9.91 3.47
C HIS A 83 5.48 10.64 3.56
N ARG A 84 5.98 11.07 2.42
CA ARG A 84 7.31 11.67 2.33
C ARG A 84 7.52 12.85 3.26
N LYS A 85 6.51 13.70 3.40
CA LYS A 85 6.60 14.86 4.29
C LYS A 85 6.78 14.49 5.75
N HIS A 86 6.17 13.38 6.17
CA HIS A 86 6.34 12.91 7.55
C HIS A 86 7.74 12.38 7.78
N SER A 87 8.31 11.71 6.79
CA SER A 87 9.68 11.20 6.90
C SER A 87 10.69 12.31 7.06
N TYR A 88 10.45 13.46 6.43
CA TYR A 88 11.37 14.60 6.51
C TYR A 88 11.19 15.44 7.77
N ARG A 89 10.07 15.33 8.43
CA ARG A 89 9.81 16.11 9.65
C ARG A 89 10.67 15.69 10.83
N ASP A 90 11.09 14.45 10.82
CA ASP A 90 11.88 13.91 11.91
C ASP A 90 13.37 14.24 11.76
N LEU A 91 13.69 14.96 10.74
CA LEU A 91 15.03 15.47 10.54
C LEU A 91 15.17 16.86 11.19
#